data_126fda92af78c8bc777ab7b71905a376
#
_entry.id   126fda92af78c8bc777ab7b71905a376
#
_cell.length_a   1.000
_cell.length_b   1.000
_cell.length_c   1.000
_cell.angle_alpha   90.00
_cell.angle_beta   90.00
_cell.angle_gamma   90.00
#
_symmetry.space_group_name_H-M   'P 1'
#
loop_
_entity.id
_entity.type
_entity.pdbx_description
1 polymer ?
#
loop_
_entity_poly.entity_id
_entity_poly.type
_entity_poly.pdbx_seq_one_letter_code
_entity_poly.pdbx_strand_id
1 'polypeptide(L)'
;GATTRLFLEILTNGCPEEVAAAKAAGVAPSPLFLGGKGCWVHPLPAIAAPHNGTTFIEANSDFTKLAANLATGAAKALGLSSLKGVYDFQLDQFGIRKDDNETFAQALDRVLRSDFLSHNDNAFLDLTIDKSLEINKGIEIQPNVYYFSYAGDQTSTDPLTGNHYPTVSAIPSNGMSALMMPGSINM
;
A
#
# COMPACT_ATOMS: atom_id res chain seq x y z
N GLY A 1 -4.64 6.18 2.11
CA GLY A 1 -4.86 6.11 3.55
C GLY A 1 -3.70 6.68 4.35
N ALA A 2 -2.85 5.83 4.91
CA ALA A 2 -1.72 6.26 5.72
C ALA A 2 -0.81 7.24 4.98
N THR A 3 -0.42 6.93 3.75
CA THR A 3 0.43 7.77 2.89
C THR A 3 -0.11 9.19 2.72
N THR A 4 -1.41 9.36 2.51
CA THR A 4 -2.00 10.70 2.31
C THR A 4 -2.04 11.51 3.61
N ARG A 5 -2.20 10.85 4.76
CA ARG A 5 -2.10 11.51 6.07
C ARG A 5 -0.67 11.96 6.36
N LEU A 6 0.31 11.08 6.12
CA LEU A 6 1.72 11.42 6.25
C LEU A 6 2.11 12.55 5.29
N PHE A 7 1.61 12.53 4.05
CA PHE A 7 1.86 13.61 3.10
C PHE A 7 1.28 14.95 3.56
N LEU A 8 0.07 14.95 4.15
CA LEU A 8 -0.50 16.15 4.77
C LEU A 8 0.37 16.67 5.92
N GLU A 9 0.90 15.76 6.74
CA GLU A 9 1.82 16.11 7.83
C GLU A 9 3.09 16.79 7.30
N ILE A 10 3.70 16.21 6.26
CA ILE A 10 4.87 16.78 5.58
C ILE A 10 4.55 18.16 4.97
N LEU A 11 3.41 18.31 4.33
CA LEU A 11 3.00 19.62 3.78
C LEU A 11 2.81 20.68 4.86
N THR A 12 2.32 20.28 6.03
CA THR A 12 2.03 21.20 7.14
C THR A 12 3.28 21.55 7.93
N ASN A 13 3.99 20.52 8.40
CA ASN A 13 5.08 20.66 9.36
C ASN A 13 6.48 20.54 8.72
N GLY A 14 6.53 20.07 7.47
CA GLY A 14 7.80 19.83 6.76
C GLY A 14 8.38 18.45 7.06
N CYS A 15 9.57 18.22 6.52
CA CYS A 15 10.39 17.03 6.74
C CYS A 15 11.84 17.47 6.94
N PRO A 16 12.27 17.70 8.20
CA PRO A 16 13.62 18.20 8.49
C PRO A 16 14.73 17.30 7.99
N GLU A 17 14.50 15.98 7.99
CA GLU A 17 15.45 14.98 7.53
C GLU A 17 15.74 15.13 6.03
N GLU A 18 14.70 15.29 5.22
CA GLU A 18 14.82 15.51 3.78
C GLU A 18 15.49 16.86 3.46
N VAL A 19 15.18 17.90 4.24
CA VAL A 19 15.83 19.20 4.11
C VAL A 19 17.31 19.10 4.45
N ALA A 20 17.68 18.36 5.49
CA ALA A 20 19.07 18.14 5.89
C ALA A 20 19.82 17.31 4.83
N ALA A 21 19.20 16.25 4.31
CA ALA A 21 19.78 15.41 3.26
C ALA A 21 20.05 16.21 1.97
N ALA A 22 19.10 17.03 1.53
CA ALA A 22 19.28 17.90 0.36
C ALA A 22 20.44 18.88 0.54
N LYS A 23 20.55 19.51 1.72
CA LYS A 23 21.65 20.41 2.06
C LYS A 23 23.00 19.69 2.05
N ALA A 24 23.06 18.48 2.61
CA ALA A 24 24.28 17.67 2.61
C ALA A 24 24.70 17.26 1.19
N ALA A 25 23.72 17.03 0.29
CA ALA A 25 23.97 16.77 -1.12
C ALA A 25 24.29 18.04 -1.95
N GLY A 26 24.27 19.23 -1.34
CA GLY A 26 24.52 20.49 -2.05
C GLY A 26 23.41 20.91 -3.01
N VAL A 27 22.19 20.41 -2.81
CA VAL A 27 21.03 20.74 -3.64
C VAL A 27 19.98 21.51 -2.83
N ALA A 28 19.16 22.30 -3.52
CA ALA A 28 18.04 22.97 -2.87
C ALA A 28 16.97 21.93 -2.45
N PRO A 29 16.48 21.99 -1.19
CA PRO A 29 15.41 21.11 -0.78
C PRO A 29 14.11 21.38 -1.56
N SER A 30 13.34 20.34 -1.83
CA SER A 30 12.02 20.51 -2.45
C SER A 30 11.14 21.41 -1.57
N PRO A 31 10.43 22.37 -2.16
CA PRO A 31 9.48 23.20 -1.42
C PRO A 31 8.43 22.41 -0.65
N LEU A 32 8.10 21.17 -1.07
CA LEU A 32 7.13 20.31 -0.39
C LEU A 32 7.57 19.93 1.03
N PHE A 33 8.88 19.84 1.28
CA PHE A 33 9.45 19.47 2.58
C PHE A 33 9.67 20.66 3.53
N LEU A 34 9.36 21.88 3.09
CA LEU A 34 9.58 23.09 3.90
C LEU A 34 8.42 23.41 4.86
N GLY A 35 7.33 22.65 4.80
CA GLY A 35 6.15 22.90 5.61
C GLY A 35 5.34 24.15 5.19
N GLY A 36 4.40 24.53 6.03
CA GLY A 36 3.58 25.75 5.86
C GLY A 36 2.51 25.67 4.78
N LYS A 37 2.21 24.46 4.25
CA LYS A 37 1.29 24.24 3.13
C LYS A 37 0.04 23.43 3.51
N GLY A 38 -0.23 23.27 4.81
CA GLY A 38 -1.44 22.56 5.27
C GLY A 38 -2.73 23.12 4.70
N CYS A 39 -2.77 24.43 4.41
CA CYS A 39 -3.92 25.08 3.79
C CYS A 39 -4.19 24.65 2.33
N TRP A 40 -3.29 23.90 1.69
CA TRP A 40 -3.53 23.36 0.35
C TRP A 40 -4.49 22.18 0.36
N VAL A 41 -4.66 21.53 1.50
CA VAL A 41 -5.54 20.38 1.67
C VAL A 41 -6.77 20.83 2.46
N HIS A 42 -7.95 20.67 1.87
CA HIS A 42 -9.20 21.01 2.51
C HIS A 42 -9.99 19.77 2.96
N PRO A 43 -10.31 18.80 2.08
CA PRO A 43 -10.82 17.51 2.49
C PRO A 43 -9.74 16.41 2.36
N LEU A 44 -9.78 15.45 3.26
CA LEU A 44 -9.01 14.21 3.18
C LEU A 44 -9.96 13.02 3.29
N PRO A 45 -10.55 12.57 2.17
CA PRO A 45 -11.36 11.36 2.16
C PRO A 45 -10.48 10.11 2.16
N ALA A 46 -10.73 9.20 3.07
CA ALA A 46 -10.10 7.90 3.17
C ALA A 46 -11.11 6.82 2.78
N ILE A 47 -10.85 6.10 1.70
CA ILE A 47 -11.71 5.02 1.20
C ILE A 47 -11.04 3.70 1.48
N ALA A 48 -11.67 2.85 2.28
CA ALA A 48 -11.17 1.52 2.68
C ALA A 48 -9.70 1.55 3.15
N ALA A 49 -9.33 2.59 3.92
CA ALA A 49 -7.94 2.82 4.30
C ALA A 49 -7.64 2.22 5.68
N PRO A 50 -6.71 1.28 5.80
CA PRO A 50 -6.31 0.68 7.07
C PRO A 50 -5.36 1.61 7.83
N HIS A 51 -5.90 2.66 8.45
CA HIS A 51 -5.11 3.67 9.18
C HIS A 51 -4.34 3.12 10.38
N ASN A 52 -4.84 2.07 11.00
CA ASN A 52 -4.21 1.41 12.14
C ASN A 52 -3.60 0.05 11.77
N GLY A 53 -3.29 -0.14 10.49
CA GLY A 53 -2.82 -1.42 9.98
C GLY A 53 -3.93 -2.40 9.66
N THR A 54 -3.55 -3.61 9.30
CA THR A 54 -4.48 -4.68 8.94
C THR A 54 -4.02 -6.02 9.48
N THR A 55 -4.93 -6.74 10.11
CA THR A 55 -4.74 -8.12 10.57
C THR A 55 -4.50 -9.09 9.42
N PHE A 56 -4.87 -8.72 8.18
CA PHE A 56 -4.62 -9.54 7.00
C PHE A 56 -3.14 -9.86 6.80
N ILE A 57 -2.26 -8.92 7.09
CA ILE A 57 -0.80 -9.11 6.97
C ILE A 57 -0.30 -10.01 8.10
N GLU A 58 -0.79 -9.83 9.32
CA GLU A 58 -0.40 -10.63 10.47
C GLU A 58 -0.89 -12.08 10.37
N ALA A 59 -2.13 -12.29 9.91
CA ALA A 59 -2.70 -13.61 9.69
C ALA A 59 -1.96 -14.40 8.59
N ASN A 60 -1.29 -13.72 7.67
CA ASN A 60 -0.45 -14.31 6.64
C ASN A 60 1.02 -14.17 7.00
N SER A 61 1.42 -14.74 8.15
CA SER A 61 2.78 -14.66 8.70
C SER A 61 3.88 -15.18 7.76
N ASP A 62 3.53 -15.95 6.73
CA ASP A 62 4.41 -16.29 5.62
C ASP A 62 4.38 -15.17 4.57
N PHE A 63 4.94 -14.04 4.97
CA PHE A 63 5.05 -12.83 4.14
C PHE A 63 5.67 -13.12 2.77
N THR A 64 6.59 -14.07 2.69
CA THR A 64 7.22 -14.46 1.43
C THR A 64 6.20 -15.07 0.47
N LYS A 65 5.27 -15.90 0.96
CA LYS A 65 4.19 -16.46 0.14
C LYS A 65 3.17 -15.41 -0.28
N LEU A 66 2.81 -14.50 0.62
CA LEU A 66 1.89 -13.41 0.31
C LEU A 66 2.50 -12.50 -0.77
N ALA A 67 3.74 -12.08 -0.60
CA ALA A 67 4.46 -11.29 -1.57
C ALA A 67 4.62 -11.99 -2.92
N ALA A 68 4.93 -13.30 -2.92
CA ALA A 68 5.02 -14.13 -4.12
C ALA A 68 3.67 -14.23 -4.84
N ASN A 69 2.58 -14.41 -4.11
CA ASN A 69 1.24 -14.49 -4.68
C ASN A 69 0.79 -13.14 -5.27
N LEU A 70 1.10 -12.04 -4.60
CA LEU A 70 0.81 -10.68 -5.08
C LEU A 70 1.67 -10.34 -6.29
N ALA A 71 2.97 -10.65 -6.27
CA ALA A 71 3.86 -10.47 -7.40
C ALA A 71 3.42 -11.33 -8.61
N THR A 72 3.01 -12.57 -8.37
CA THR A 72 2.49 -13.46 -9.42
C THR A 72 1.16 -12.96 -9.97
N GLY A 73 0.28 -12.46 -9.12
CA GLY A 73 -1.00 -11.85 -9.51
C GLY A 73 -0.79 -10.58 -10.32
N ALA A 74 0.07 -9.69 -9.85
CA ALA A 74 0.44 -8.47 -10.56
C ALA A 74 1.11 -8.78 -11.90
N ALA A 75 2.02 -9.73 -11.94
CA ALA A 75 2.71 -10.13 -13.15
C ALA A 75 1.79 -10.81 -14.16
N LYS A 76 0.81 -11.61 -13.72
CA LYS A 76 -0.25 -12.15 -14.61
C LYS A 76 -1.15 -11.03 -15.14
N ALA A 77 -1.51 -10.06 -14.31
CA ALA A 77 -2.29 -8.90 -14.73
C ALA A 77 -1.51 -7.98 -15.69
N LEU A 78 -0.22 -7.79 -15.46
CA LEU A 78 0.69 -7.01 -16.30
C LEU A 78 1.11 -7.77 -17.58
N GLY A 79 1.09 -9.11 -17.55
CA GLY A 79 1.33 -9.96 -18.72
C GLY A 79 0.20 -9.93 -19.76
N LEU A 80 -0.97 -9.44 -19.39
CA LEU A 80 -2.03 -9.10 -20.34
C LEU A 80 -1.59 -7.84 -21.09
N SER A 81 -1.13 -8.04 -22.31
CA SER A 81 -0.53 -7.02 -23.20
C SER A 81 -1.35 -5.72 -23.35
N SER A 82 -2.64 -5.75 -23.07
CA SER A 82 -3.55 -4.60 -23.11
C SER A 82 -3.36 -3.60 -21.97
N LEU A 83 -2.81 -4.00 -20.82
CA LEU A 83 -2.60 -3.10 -19.69
C LEU A 83 -1.26 -2.35 -19.75
N LYS A 84 -0.25 -2.91 -20.44
CA LYS A 84 1.04 -2.22 -20.65
C LYS A 84 0.91 -0.87 -21.39
N GLY A 85 -0.13 -0.71 -22.22
CA GLY A 85 -0.41 0.54 -22.93
C GLY A 85 -1.18 1.58 -22.13
N VAL A 86 -1.69 1.22 -20.93
CA VAL A 86 -2.56 2.08 -20.13
C VAL A 86 -1.84 2.64 -18.89
N TYR A 87 -0.96 1.84 -18.28
CA TYR A 87 -0.24 2.26 -17.08
C TYR A 87 1.11 1.57 -16.96
N ASP A 88 2.17 2.36 -16.86
CA ASP A 88 3.52 1.90 -16.56
C ASP A 88 3.83 2.16 -15.09
N PHE A 89 3.98 1.09 -14.31
CA PHE A 89 4.32 1.19 -12.89
C PHE A 89 5.80 1.54 -12.63
N GLN A 90 6.61 1.66 -13.69
CA GLN A 90 8.04 1.97 -13.61
C GLN A 90 8.80 1.09 -12.60
N LEU A 91 8.45 -0.19 -12.54
CA LEU A 91 9.04 -1.13 -11.59
C LEU A 91 10.52 -1.44 -11.88
N ASP A 92 11.00 -1.06 -13.05
CA ASP A 92 12.40 -1.15 -13.47
C ASP A 92 13.33 -0.35 -12.56
N GLN A 93 12.88 0.78 -12.00
CA GLN A 93 13.64 1.55 -11.01
C GLN A 93 13.96 0.75 -9.74
N PHE A 94 13.18 -0.27 -9.43
CA PHE A 94 13.39 -1.19 -8.31
C PHE A 94 14.07 -2.51 -8.73
N GLY A 95 14.61 -2.58 -9.95
CA GLY A 95 15.19 -3.81 -10.49
C GLY A 95 14.16 -4.88 -10.87
N ILE A 96 12.87 -4.53 -10.85
CA ILE A 96 11.77 -5.44 -11.20
C ILE A 96 11.47 -5.30 -12.69
N ARG A 97 12.44 -5.66 -13.52
CA ARG A 97 12.32 -5.71 -14.97
C ARG A 97 12.66 -7.10 -15.44
N LYS A 98 11.87 -7.64 -16.36
CA LYS A 98 12.22 -8.86 -17.07
C LYS A 98 13.24 -8.51 -18.15
N ASP A 99 14.40 -9.15 -18.10
CA ASP A 99 15.41 -9.03 -19.15
C ASP A 99 14.97 -9.79 -20.42
N ASP A 100 15.45 -9.36 -21.59
CA ASP A 100 15.03 -9.91 -22.88
C ASP A 100 15.33 -11.42 -23.01
N ASN A 101 16.38 -11.90 -22.36
CA ASN A 101 16.80 -13.29 -22.35
C ASN A 101 16.27 -14.11 -21.17
N GLU A 102 15.42 -13.54 -20.35
CA GLU A 102 14.91 -14.13 -19.11
C GLU A 102 13.46 -14.61 -19.31
N THR A 103 13.16 -15.82 -18.85
CA THR A 103 11.77 -16.26 -18.76
C THR A 103 11.06 -15.55 -17.61
N PHE A 104 9.73 -15.50 -17.65
CA PHE A 104 8.95 -14.92 -16.55
C PHE A 104 9.24 -15.59 -15.19
N ALA A 105 9.41 -16.91 -15.19
CA ALA A 105 9.73 -17.66 -13.96
C ALA A 105 11.11 -17.28 -13.39
N GLN A 106 12.10 -17.07 -14.24
CA GLN A 106 13.44 -16.63 -13.84
C GLN A 106 13.41 -15.21 -13.28
N ALA A 107 12.70 -14.29 -13.96
CA ALA A 107 12.52 -12.92 -13.47
C ALA A 107 11.84 -12.90 -12.09
N LEU A 108 10.77 -13.68 -11.93
CA LEU A 108 10.06 -13.79 -10.66
C LEU A 108 10.96 -14.36 -9.53
N ASP A 109 11.69 -15.45 -9.81
CA ASP A 109 12.62 -16.04 -8.84
C ASP A 109 13.72 -15.06 -8.43
N ARG A 110 14.26 -14.30 -9.39
CA ARG A 110 15.26 -13.25 -9.11
C ARG A 110 14.69 -12.14 -8.21
N VAL A 111 13.48 -11.66 -8.49
CA VAL A 111 12.82 -10.61 -7.68
C VAL A 111 12.50 -11.14 -6.27
N LEU A 112 12.03 -12.37 -6.15
CA LEU A 112 11.72 -12.98 -4.87
C LEU A 112 12.97 -13.23 -3.99
N ARG A 113 14.15 -13.41 -4.61
CA ARG A 113 15.44 -13.54 -3.91
C ARG A 113 16.16 -12.22 -3.70
N SER A 114 15.66 -11.16 -4.28
CA SER A 114 16.26 -9.83 -4.10
C SER A 114 15.95 -9.25 -2.73
N ASP A 115 16.76 -8.32 -2.29
CA ASP A 115 16.55 -7.58 -1.03
C ASP A 115 15.30 -6.69 -1.06
N PHE A 116 14.64 -6.55 -2.21
CA PHE A 116 13.44 -5.74 -2.38
C PHE A 116 12.32 -6.11 -1.41
N LEU A 117 12.12 -7.41 -1.15
CA LEU A 117 11.09 -7.90 -0.21
C LEU A 117 11.56 -7.94 1.24
N SER A 118 12.87 -7.99 1.47
CA SER A 118 13.45 -8.01 2.83
C SER A 118 13.78 -6.62 3.38
N HIS A 119 13.72 -5.60 2.53
CA HIS A 119 13.91 -4.21 2.95
C HIS A 119 12.79 -3.77 3.91
N ASN A 120 13.17 -3.06 4.98
CA ASN A 120 12.22 -2.53 5.95
C ASN A 120 11.38 -1.35 5.41
N ASP A 121 11.68 -0.86 4.22
CA ASP A 121 10.97 0.21 3.53
C ASP A 121 10.06 -0.39 2.46
N ASN A 122 8.93 -0.92 2.90
CA ASN A 122 7.90 -1.43 2.00
C ASN A 122 6.50 -1.30 2.61
N ALA A 123 5.51 -1.13 1.73
CA ALA A 123 4.12 -0.91 2.11
C ALA A 123 3.49 -2.05 2.94
N PHE A 124 4.01 -3.27 2.87
CA PHE A 124 3.49 -4.37 3.67
C PHE A 124 3.86 -4.22 5.13
N LEU A 125 5.09 -3.82 5.42
CA LEU A 125 5.50 -3.52 6.79
C LEU A 125 4.74 -2.32 7.35
N ASP A 126 4.54 -1.28 6.56
CA ASP A 126 3.78 -0.09 6.97
C ASP A 126 2.31 -0.41 7.28
N LEU A 127 1.77 -1.48 6.70
CA LEU A 127 0.41 -1.95 6.92
C LEU A 127 0.27 -2.93 8.10
N THR A 128 1.36 -3.35 8.74
CA THR A 128 1.27 -4.06 10.02
C THR A 128 0.68 -3.15 11.09
N ILE A 129 0.02 -3.71 12.08
CA ILE A 129 -0.61 -2.92 13.16
C ILE A 129 0.44 -2.10 13.90
N ASP A 130 1.53 -2.73 14.31
CA ASP A 130 2.59 -2.07 15.08
C ASP A 130 3.22 -0.91 14.31
N LYS A 131 3.55 -1.11 13.02
CA LYS A 131 4.17 -0.07 12.20
C LYS A 131 3.19 1.06 11.87
N SER A 132 1.95 0.74 11.56
CA SER A 132 0.90 1.75 11.34
C SER A 132 0.67 2.60 12.59
N LEU A 133 0.65 2.01 13.78
CA LEU A 133 0.52 2.75 15.04
C LEU A 133 1.75 3.60 15.35
N GLU A 134 2.95 3.12 15.00
CA GLU A 134 4.18 3.92 15.09
C GLU A 134 4.11 5.15 14.19
N ILE A 135 3.75 4.98 12.92
CA ILE A 135 3.58 6.09 11.96
C ILE A 135 2.53 7.09 12.46
N ASN A 136 1.43 6.59 13.02
CA ASN A 136 0.35 7.45 13.53
C ASN A 136 0.77 8.34 14.71
N LYS A 137 1.80 7.97 15.48
CA LYS A 137 2.32 8.82 16.57
C LYS A 137 2.92 10.14 16.08
N GLY A 138 3.43 10.15 14.84
CA GLY A 138 3.99 11.34 14.20
C GLY A 138 3.01 12.14 13.37
N ILE A 139 1.72 11.78 13.36
CA ILE A 139 0.71 12.44 12.52
C ILE A 139 -0.30 13.16 13.40
N GLU A 140 -0.43 14.47 13.22
CA GLU A 140 -1.40 15.30 13.91
C GLU A 140 -2.66 15.54 13.06
N ILE A 141 -3.79 15.76 13.75
CA ILE A 141 -5.03 16.19 13.09
C ILE A 141 -4.94 17.69 12.82
N GLN A 142 -5.02 18.06 11.54
CA GLN A 142 -4.94 19.45 11.15
C GLN A 142 -6.32 20.13 11.30
N PRO A 143 -6.40 21.25 12.04
CA PRO A 143 -7.69 21.85 12.44
C PRO A 143 -8.52 22.39 11.26
N ASN A 144 -7.88 22.66 10.11
CA ASN A 144 -8.53 23.23 8.93
C ASN A 144 -8.82 22.19 7.85
N VAL A 145 -8.67 20.89 8.15
CA VAL A 145 -8.88 19.79 7.21
C VAL A 145 -10.07 18.96 7.66
N TYR A 146 -10.99 18.72 6.74
CA TYR A 146 -12.12 17.82 6.96
C TYR A 146 -11.71 16.38 6.66
N TYR A 147 -11.82 15.49 7.64
CA TYR A 147 -11.47 14.08 7.50
C TYR A 147 -12.75 13.26 7.31
N PHE A 148 -12.76 12.45 6.26
CA PHE A 148 -13.86 11.53 5.96
C PHE A 148 -13.32 10.11 5.85
N SER A 149 -14.03 9.14 6.41
CA SER A 149 -13.71 7.73 6.27
C SER A 149 -14.89 6.99 5.68
N TYR A 150 -14.62 6.22 4.63
CA TYR A 150 -15.59 5.36 3.97
C TYR A 150 -15.11 3.92 4.11
N ALA A 151 -15.89 3.10 4.80
CA ALA A 151 -15.68 1.66 4.88
C ALA A 151 -16.62 0.93 3.92
N GLY A 152 -16.13 -0.15 3.34
CA GLY A 152 -16.93 -1.06 2.53
C GLY A 152 -16.91 -2.45 3.16
N ASP A 153 -18.04 -3.15 3.11
CA ASP A 153 -18.17 -4.53 3.51
C ASP A 153 -18.77 -5.34 2.35
N GLN A 154 -18.08 -6.40 1.97
CA GLN A 154 -18.47 -7.34 0.92
C GLN A 154 -18.70 -8.76 1.50
N THR A 155 -18.92 -8.83 2.81
CA THR A 155 -19.18 -10.08 3.52
C THR A 155 -20.62 -10.16 4.03
N SER A 156 -21.05 -11.35 4.36
CA SER A 156 -22.28 -11.60 5.11
C SER A 156 -21.96 -12.47 6.32
N THR A 157 -22.57 -12.13 7.44
CA THR A 157 -22.40 -12.90 8.68
C THR A 157 -23.25 -14.16 8.63
N ASP A 158 -22.65 -15.32 8.90
CA ASP A 158 -23.40 -16.55 9.14
C ASP A 158 -24.11 -16.46 10.51
N PRO A 159 -25.43 -16.56 10.54
CA PRO A 159 -26.20 -16.39 11.78
C PRO A 159 -25.95 -17.49 12.81
N LEU A 160 -25.38 -18.64 12.42
CA LEU A 160 -25.12 -19.76 13.32
C LEU A 160 -23.72 -19.68 13.96
N THR A 161 -22.73 -19.28 13.19
CA THR A 161 -21.33 -19.28 13.64
C THR A 161 -20.82 -17.88 14.00
N GLY A 162 -21.49 -16.83 13.52
CA GLY A 162 -21.00 -15.46 13.63
C GLY A 162 -19.83 -15.13 12.68
N ASN A 163 -19.38 -16.09 11.88
CA ASN A 163 -18.28 -15.87 10.95
C ASN A 163 -18.73 -15.05 9.74
N HIS A 164 -17.82 -14.29 9.18
CA HIS A 164 -18.02 -13.51 7.99
C HIS A 164 -17.56 -14.29 6.75
N TYR A 165 -18.40 -14.37 5.73
CA TYR A 165 -18.09 -15.01 4.46
C TYR A 165 -18.32 -14.04 3.31
N PRO A 166 -17.53 -14.12 2.22
CA PRO A 166 -17.78 -13.31 1.03
C PRO A 166 -19.19 -13.51 0.51
N THR A 167 -19.90 -12.44 0.20
CA THR A 167 -21.23 -12.57 -0.42
C THR A 167 -21.08 -13.19 -1.81
N VAL A 168 -21.96 -14.13 -2.16
CA VAL A 168 -21.93 -14.85 -3.45
C VAL A 168 -22.05 -13.86 -4.63
N SER A 169 -22.77 -12.76 -4.45
CA SER A 169 -22.89 -11.69 -5.44
C SER A 169 -21.60 -10.90 -5.67
N ALA A 170 -20.63 -10.99 -4.76
CA ALA A 170 -19.34 -10.31 -4.90
C ALA A 170 -18.35 -11.06 -5.80
N ILE A 171 -18.58 -12.37 -6.02
CA ILE A 171 -17.58 -13.25 -6.64
C ILE A 171 -17.42 -13.04 -8.16
N PRO A 172 -18.43 -12.81 -9.00
CA PRO A 172 -18.20 -12.68 -10.45
C PRO A 172 -18.26 -11.28 -11.02
N SER A 173 -18.84 -10.29 -10.36
CA SER A 173 -19.16 -9.03 -11.03
C SER A 173 -18.76 -7.75 -10.31
N ASN A 174 -18.46 -7.80 -9.02
CA ASN A 174 -18.27 -6.59 -8.20
C ASN A 174 -16.91 -6.48 -7.50
N GLY A 175 -15.91 -7.20 -7.99
CA GLY A 175 -14.55 -6.80 -7.73
C GLY A 175 -13.94 -7.17 -6.39
N MET A 176 -14.49 -8.13 -5.62
CA MET A 176 -13.63 -8.74 -4.61
C MET A 176 -12.57 -9.54 -5.34
N SER A 177 -11.32 -9.09 -5.24
CA SER A 177 -10.20 -9.83 -5.80
C SER A 177 -10.17 -11.24 -5.21
N ALA A 178 -9.98 -12.26 -6.05
CA ALA A 178 -9.79 -13.64 -5.59
C ALA A 178 -8.65 -13.77 -4.56
N LEU A 179 -7.72 -12.81 -4.56
CA LEU A 179 -6.64 -12.69 -3.59
C LEU A 179 -7.11 -12.28 -2.19
N MET A 180 -8.23 -11.57 -2.09
CA MET A 180 -8.78 -11.10 -0.82
C MET A 180 -9.79 -12.07 -0.20
N MET A 181 -10.27 -13.06 -0.97
CA MET A 181 -11.25 -14.01 -0.48
C MET A 181 -10.77 -14.82 0.74
N PRO A 182 -9.53 -15.35 0.79
CA PRO A 182 -9.07 -16.07 1.97
C PRO A 182 -9.00 -15.18 3.22
N GLY A 183 -8.67 -13.91 3.06
CA GLY A 183 -8.61 -12.94 4.16
C GLY A 183 -9.99 -12.64 4.76
N SER A 184 -11.05 -12.64 3.96
CA SER A 184 -12.41 -12.33 4.41
C SER A 184 -13.04 -13.45 5.24
N ILE A 185 -12.49 -14.68 5.18
CA ILE A 185 -12.98 -15.82 5.97
C ILE A 185 -12.35 -15.82 7.38
N ASN A 186 -11.23 -15.15 7.56
CA ASN A 186 -10.47 -15.14 8.81
C ASN A 186 -10.63 -13.83 9.60
N MET A 187 -11.51 -12.94 9.18
CA MET A 187 -11.89 -11.72 9.90
C MET A 187 -13.12 -11.94 10.74
#